data_cefb9ead1416daad239359771974aac2
#
_entry.id   cefb9ead1416daad239359771974aac2
#
_cell.length_a   1.000
_cell.length_b   1.000
_cell.length_c   1.000
_cell.angle_alpha   90.00
_cell.angle_beta   90.00
_cell.angle_gamma   90.00
#
_symmetry.space_group_name_H-M   'P 1'
#
loop_
_entity.id
_entity.type
_entity.pdbx_description
1 polymer ?
#
loop_
_entity_poly.entity_id
_entity_poly.type
_entity_poly.pdbx_seq_one_letter_code
_entity_poly.pdbx_strand_id
1 'polypeptide(L)'
;SPRDWSSDVCSSDLATEEEKSVLPFFESARTMVEENHIVAFYGHPKSRTMGILGEFRTMDAMAEELLRYADAYNEVNGDKGVVPAVHIIFATAHPGGETTLIGKKTLLEYIEYAEEKGMLVFIDHQIGKYPLAEAMKSMLPYLKHKNVHLAIDPEWATPAPGAEIGSVCAGEINQAQEMMQDYMETHDIPGEKMLVVHQFNWKMIADRAKVQADYPRVLLIHNADGFGTPREKFDSYRFNSGARNMPLKGFKLFLPKTWRQGGYDIPLMSPEKVLELDPVPILVMYQ
;
A
#
# COMPACT_ATOMS: atom_id res chain seq x y z
N SER A 1 -32.74 -21.45 -61.37
CA SER A 1 -32.93 -20.96 -60.00
C SER A 1 -31.64 -20.80 -59.25
N PRO A 2 -31.28 -19.61 -58.78
CA PRO A 2 -30.07 -19.39 -58.02
C PRO A 2 -30.31 -19.72 -56.55
N ARG A 3 -29.29 -20.30 -55.91
CA ARG A 3 -29.27 -20.60 -54.48
C ARG A 3 -28.75 -19.38 -53.75
N ASP A 4 -29.52 -18.88 -52.79
CA ASP A 4 -29.13 -17.92 -51.77
C ASP A 4 -28.20 -18.57 -50.77
N TRP A 5 -27.06 -17.96 -50.53
CA TRP A 5 -26.15 -18.25 -49.41
C TRP A 5 -26.14 -17.02 -48.51
N SER A 6 -27.00 -17.02 -47.51
CA SER A 6 -26.85 -16.12 -46.37
C SER A 6 -25.83 -16.73 -45.44
N SER A 7 -24.67 -16.14 -45.40
CA SER A 7 -23.64 -16.44 -44.37
C SER A 7 -23.96 -15.62 -43.12
N ASP A 8 -24.51 -16.29 -42.12
CA ASP A 8 -24.50 -15.82 -40.74
C ASP A 8 -23.05 -15.82 -40.24
N VAL A 9 -22.42 -14.64 -40.23
CA VAL A 9 -21.20 -14.43 -39.48
C VAL A 9 -21.60 -14.17 -38.06
N CYS A 10 -21.51 -15.20 -37.25
CA CYS A 10 -21.51 -15.11 -35.82
C CYS A 10 -20.30 -14.25 -35.40
N SER A 11 -20.52 -13.00 -34.98
CA SER A 11 -19.54 -12.22 -34.28
C SER A 11 -19.39 -12.80 -32.89
N SER A 12 -18.49 -13.78 -32.77
CA SER A 12 -18.10 -14.31 -31.48
C SER A 12 -17.18 -13.30 -30.79
N ASP A 13 -17.61 -12.92 -29.63
CA ASP A 13 -16.91 -12.22 -28.58
C ASP A 13 -15.42 -12.60 -28.49
N LEU A 14 -14.58 -11.76 -29.05
CA LEU A 14 -13.17 -11.71 -28.71
C LEU A 14 -13.02 -10.66 -27.60
N ALA A 15 -13.40 -11.03 -26.37
CA ALA A 15 -12.83 -10.39 -25.20
C ALA A 15 -11.31 -10.63 -25.29
N THR A 16 -10.55 -9.57 -25.38
CA THR A 16 -9.09 -9.64 -25.51
C THR A 16 -8.52 -10.39 -24.32
N GLU A 17 -7.44 -11.17 -24.52
CA GLU A 17 -6.80 -11.95 -23.45
C GLU A 17 -6.36 -11.08 -22.26
N GLU A 18 -6.14 -9.78 -22.46
CA GLU A 18 -5.86 -8.80 -21.43
C GLU A 18 -7.02 -8.55 -20.45
N GLU A 19 -8.30 -8.56 -20.92
CA GLU A 19 -9.46 -8.39 -20.01
C GLU A 19 -9.68 -9.62 -19.11
N LYS A 20 -9.23 -10.81 -19.53
CA LYS A 20 -9.37 -12.04 -18.74
C LYS A 20 -8.34 -12.21 -17.62
N SER A 21 -7.21 -11.50 -17.67
CA SER A 21 -6.13 -11.63 -16.68
C SER A 21 -6.29 -10.71 -15.46
N VAL A 22 -7.02 -9.61 -15.57
CA VAL A 22 -7.11 -8.59 -14.51
C VAL A 22 -8.15 -8.92 -13.43
N LEU A 23 -9.24 -9.60 -13.78
CA LEU A 23 -10.35 -9.88 -12.85
C LEU A 23 -10.04 -10.91 -11.75
N PRO A 24 -9.34 -12.04 -12.01
CA PRO A 24 -8.94 -12.99 -10.96
C PRO A 24 -7.91 -12.42 -9.99
N PHE A 25 -7.12 -11.45 -10.44
CA PHE A 25 -5.99 -10.88 -9.74
C PHE A 25 -6.38 -10.15 -8.43
N PHE A 26 -7.53 -9.47 -8.40
CA PHE A 26 -8.01 -8.77 -7.20
C PHE A 26 -8.83 -9.65 -6.26
N GLU A 27 -9.07 -10.92 -6.58
CA GLU A 27 -9.95 -11.79 -5.81
C GLU A 27 -9.26 -12.43 -4.60
N SER A 28 -7.93 -12.62 -4.63
CA SER A 28 -7.17 -13.16 -3.52
C SER A 28 -5.88 -12.38 -3.29
N ALA A 29 -5.88 -11.55 -2.27
CA ALA A 29 -4.66 -10.85 -1.86
C ALA A 29 -3.57 -11.81 -1.39
N ARG A 30 -3.93 -12.98 -0.85
CA ARG A 30 -2.98 -14.00 -0.38
C ARG A 30 -2.22 -14.60 -1.57
N THR A 31 -2.91 -15.12 -2.57
CA THR A 31 -2.28 -15.65 -3.79
C THR A 31 -1.45 -14.58 -4.48
N MET A 32 -1.96 -13.35 -4.54
CA MET A 32 -1.24 -12.24 -5.17
C MET A 32 0.11 -11.97 -4.51
N VAL A 33 0.21 -11.91 -3.17
CA VAL A 33 1.48 -11.66 -2.48
C VAL A 33 2.41 -12.88 -2.44
N GLU A 34 1.88 -14.10 -2.63
CA GLU A 34 2.68 -15.31 -2.78
C GLU A 34 3.40 -15.32 -4.14
N GLU A 35 2.73 -14.86 -5.20
CA GLU A 35 3.22 -14.91 -6.58
C GLU A 35 3.91 -13.61 -7.04
N ASN A 36 3.70 -12.50 -6.33
CA ASN A 36 4.18 -11.19 -6.75
C ASN A 36 4.81 -10.39 -5.60
N HIS A 37 5.64 -9.41 -5.98
CA HIS A 37 5.96 -8.27 -5.13
C HIS A 37 5.08 -7.08 -5.50
N ILE A 38 4.84 -6.19 -4.54
CA ILE A 38 4.10 -4.95 -4.76
C ILE A 38 5.10 -3.80 -4.77
N VAL A 39 5.09 -2.98 -5.83
CA VAL A 39 5.88 -1.75 -5.91
C VAL A 39 4.93 -0.56 -5.88
N ALA A 40 5.08 0.32 -4.90
CA ALA A 40 4.15 1.40 -4.63
C ALA A 40 4.80 2.79 -4.67
N PHE A 41 4.09 3.78 -5.21
CA PHE A 41 4.38 5.19 -5.01
C PHE A 41 3.54 5.76 -3.86
N TYR A 42 4.22 6.39 -2.90
CA TYR A 42 3.62 6.94 -1.69
C TYR A 42 3.46 8.45 -1.77
N GLY A 43 2.35 8.97 -1.27
CA GLY A 43 2.20 10.39 -1.04
C GLY A 43 0.77 10.91 -1.04
N HIS A 44 0.66 12.25 -0.95
CA HIS A 44 -0.61 12.94 -1.08
C HIS A 44 -0.72 13.55 -2.50
N PRO A 45 -1.75 13.19 -3.30
CA PRO A 45 -1.86 13.60 -4.70
C PRO A 45 -1.81 15.11 -4.98
N LYS A 46 -2.18 15.92 -3.99
CA LYS A 46 -2.20 17.39 -4.10
C LYS A 46 -1.08 18.09 -3.32
N SER A 47 -0.09 17.34 -2.84
CA SER A 47 1.03 17.91 -2.08
C SER A 47 2.37 17.43 -2.63
N ARG A 48 3.23 18.35 -3.05
CA ARG A 48 4.57 18.04 -3.54
C ARG A 48 5.57 17.78 -2.41
N THR A 49 5.19 18.06 -1.16
CA THR A 49 6.05 17.89 0.02
C THR A 49 5.70 16.64 0.83
N MET A 50 4.60 15.96 0.49
CA MET A 50 4.11 14.78 1.19
C MET A 50 4.19 13.55 0.27
N GLY A 51 5.38 13.04 0.07
CA GLY A 51 5.65 11.94 -0.87
C GLY A 51 5.75 12.39 -2.32
N ILE A 52 5.72 11.45 -3.27
CA ILE A 52 5.97 11.73 -4.69
C ILE A 52 4.69 11.86 -5.53
N LEU A 53 3.53 11.39 -5.06
CA LEU A 53 2.31 11.39 -5.87
C LEU A 53 1.90 12.80 -6.35
N GLY A 54 2.12 13.84 -5.54
CA GLY A 54 1.79 15.21 -5.89
C GLY A 54 2.79 15.89 -6.86
N GLU A 55 3.85 15.21 -7.28
CA GLU A 55 4.80 15.72 -8.27
C GLU A 55 4.32 15.52 -9.70
N PHE A 56 3.49 14.52 -9.91
CA PHE A 56 2.97 14.18 -11.23
C PHE A 56 1.83 15.12 -11.64
N ARG A 57 1.87 15.59 -12.88
CA ARG A 57 0.84 16.47 -13.43
C ARG A 57 -0.44 15.73 -13.78
N THR A 58 -0.30 14.46 -14.16
CA THR A 58 -1.41 13.57 -14.55
C THR A 58 -1.21 12.20 -13.93
N MET A 59 -2.30 11.45 -13.79
CA MET A 59 -2.23 10.05 -13.35
C MET A 59 -1.52 9.16 -14.37
N ASP A 60 -1.63 9.45 -15.68
CA ASP A 60 -0.88 8.71 -16.71
C ASP A 60 0.63 8.87 -16.55
N ALA A 61 1.13 10.09 -16.32
CA ALA A 61 2.55 10.31 -16.07
C ALA A 61 3.04 9.61 -14.77
N MET A 62 2.19 9.56 -13.75
CA MET A 62 2.46 8.81 -12.52
C MET A 62 2.52 7.31 -12.80
N ALA A 63 1.55 6.78 -13.54
CA ALA A 63 1.47 5.37 -13.89
C ALA A 63 2.66 4.92 -14.76
N GLU A 64 3.03 5.70 -15.78
CA GLU A 64 4.19 5.44 -16.61
C GLU A 64 5.49 5.34 -15.78
N GLU A 65 5.70 6.28 -14.87
CA GLU A 65 6.86 6.25 -13.99
C GLU A 65 6.82 5.07 -13.02
N LEU A 66 5.66 4.78 -12.41
CA LEU A 66 5.48 3.64 -11.51
C LEU A 66 5.76 2.31 -12.21
N LEU A 67 5.30 2.15 -13.45
CA LEU A 67 5.57 0.96 -14.25
C LEU A 67 7.06 0.77 -14.52
N ARG A 68 7.82 1.85 -14.77
CA ARG A 68 9.29 1.75 -14.91
C ARG A 68 9.96 1.22 -13.64
N TYR A 69 9.46 1.61 -12.47
CA TYR A 69 9.94 1.05 -11.20
C TYR A 69 9.55 -0.42 -11.05
N ALA A 70 8.31 -0.77 -11.40
CA ALA A 70 7.85 -2.16 -11.37
C ALA A 70 8.67 -3.05 -12.31
N ASP A 71 8.96 -2.59 -13.54
CA ASP A 71 9.76 -3.30 -14.52
C ASP A 71 11.19 -3.55 -14.01
N ALA A 72 11.80 -2.57 -13.33
CA ALA A 72 13.13 -2.74 -12.74
C ALA A 72 13.18 -3.85 -11.68
N TYR A 73 12.07 -4.10 -10.96
CA TYR A 73 11.95 -5.27 -10.08
C TYR A 73 11.69 -6.54 -10.86
N ASN A 74 10.87 -6.50 -11.91
CA ASN A 74 10.61 -7.66 -12.77
C ASN A 74 11.88 -8.24 -13.40
N GLU A 75 12.85 -7.39 -13.75
CA GLU A 75 14.13 -7.82 -14.32
C GLU A 75 14.98 -8.67 -13.37
N VAL A 76 14.79 -8.52 -12.03
CA VAL A 76 15.65 -9.14 -10.99
C VAL A 76 14.88 -10.01 -10.00
N ASN A 77 13.60 -10.23 -10.23
CA ASN A 77 12.63 -10.82 -9.30
C ASN A 77 12.52 -12.36 -9.41
N GLY A 78 13.23 -12.98 -10.34
CA GLY A 78 13.10 -14.41 -10.63
C GLY A 78 11.75 -14.74 -11.28
N ASP A 79 11.06 -15.73 -10.72
CA ASP A 79 9.78 -16.21 -11.29
C ASP A 79 8.55 -15.45 -10.75
N LYS A 80 8.75 -14.50 -9.83
CA LYS A 80 7.64 -13.70 -9.29
C LYS A 80 7.26 -12.56 -10.22
N GLY A 81 5.99 -12.21 -10.24
CA GLY A 81 5.51 -10.99 -10.88
C GLY A 81 5.71 -9.74 -10.00
N VAL A 82 5.36 -8.59 -10.55
CA VAL A 82 5.31 -7.32 -9.82
C VAL A 82 3.98 -6.61 -10.07
N VAL A 83 3.33 -6.20 -8.98
CA VAL A 83 2.08 -5.46 -9.00
C VAL A 83 2.36 -4.01 -8.67
N PRO A 84 2.04 -3.06 -9.56
CA PRO A 84 2.13 -1.65 -9.24
C PRO A 84 1.02 -1.23 -8.28
N ALA A 85 1.31 -0.26 -7.40
CA ALA A 85 0.36 0.27 -6.44
C ALA A 85 0.54 1.78 -6.23
N VAL A 86 -0.53 2.45 -5.84
CA VAL A 86 -0.47 3.80 -5.28
C VAL A 86 -0.80 3.75 -3.79
N HIS A 87 0.02 4.38 -2.97
CA HIS A 87 -0.16 4.44 -1.52
C HIS A 87 -0.48 5.89 -1.13
N ILE A 88 -1.77 6.15 -0.96
CA ILE A 88 -2.31 7.52 -0.86
C ILE A 88 -2.46 7.91 0.61
N ILE A 89 -1.88 9.04 1.00
CA ILE A 89 -2.19 9.67 2.27
C ILE A 89 -3.66 10.11 2.26
N PHE A 90 -4.51 9.30 2.87
CA PHE A 90 -5.95 9.49 2.97
C PHE A 90 -6.32 10.54 4.01
N ALA A 91 -5.66 10.49 5.16
CA ALA A 91 -5.82 11.45 6.23
C ALA A 91 -4.47 12.06 6.60
N THR A 92 -4.42 13.39 6.63
CA THR A 92 -3.24 14.16 7.02
C THR A 92 -3.42 14.70 8.42
N ALA A 93 -2.48 14.39 9.33
CA ALA A 93 -2.44 14.95 10.68
C ALA A 93 -1.81 16.37 10.65
N HIS A 94 -2.38 17.27 11.44
CA HIS A 94 -1.93 18.64 11.59
C HIS A 94 -1.38 18.90 12.99
N PRO A 95 -0.62 19.99 13.20
CA PRO A 95 -0.26 20.45 14.54
C PRO A 95 -1.51 20.55 15.43
N GLY A 96 -1.48 19.91 16.62
CA GLY A 96 -2.66 19.78 17.50
C GLY A 96 -3.41 18.45 17.33
N GLY A 97 -2.98 17.61 16.38
CA GLY A 97 -3.47 16.23 16.19
C GLY A 97 -4.80 16.10 15.46
N GLU A 98 -5.39 17.19 14.97
CA GLU A 98 -6.53 17.13 14.05
C GLU A 98 -6.11 16.49 12.72
N THR A 99 -7.07 15.82 12.06
CA THR A 99 -6.84 15.21 10.75
C THR A 99 -7.75 15.83 9.68
N THR A 100 -7.24 15.92 8.46
CA THR A 100 -8.03 16.29 7.29
C THR A 100 -7.99 15.16 6.27
N LEU A 101 -9.16 14.71 5.84
CA LEU A 101 -9.28 13.68 4.81
C LEU A 101 -9.06 14.25 3.42
N ILE A 102 -8.45 13.47 2.54
CA ILE A 102 -8.41 13.77 1.10
C ILE A 102 -9.82 13.93 0.56
N GLY A 103 -10.01 14.84 -0.40
CA GLY A 103 -11.33 15.02 -1.03
C GLY A 103 -11.83 13.71 -1.66
N LYS A 104 -13.05 13.30 -1.30
CA LYS A 104 -13.67 12.04 -1.77
C LYS A 104 -13.60 11.85 -3.29
N LYS A 105 -13.85 12.93 -4.06
CA LYS A 105 -13.77 12.89 -5.53
C LYS A 105 -12.37 12.50 -5.99
N THR A 106 -11.32 13.16 -5.46
CA THR A 106 -9.94 12.85 -5.81
C THR A 106 -9.57 11.42 -5.48
N LEU A 107 -9.99 10.91 -4.30
CA LEU A 107 -9.71 9.53 -3.93
C LEU A 107 -10.37 8.53 -4.88
N LEU A 108 -11.65 8.75 -5.21
CA LEU A 108 -12.38 7.86 -6.13
C LEU A 108 -11.78 7.88 -7.54
N GLU A 109 -11.35 9.04 -8.05
CA GLU A 109 -10.64 9.15 -9.33
C GLU A 109 -9.36 8.29 -9.36
N TYR A 110 -8.60 8.27 -8.25
CA TYR A 110 -7.40 7.42 -8.14
C TYR A 110 -7.76 5.93 -8.04
N ILE A 111 -8.80 5.57 -7.29
CA ILE A 111 -9.24 4.18 -7.14
C ILE A 111 -9.71 3.61 -8.49
N GLU A 112 -10.57 4.35 -9.20
CA GLU A 112 -11.12 3.95 -10.50
C GLU A 112 -10.01 3.85 -11.57
N TYR A 113 -9.14 4.86 -11.65
CA TYR A 113 -7.99 4.85 -12.55
C TYR A 113 -7.03 3.67 -12.27
N ALA A 114 -6.72 3.43 -10.99
CA ALA A 114 -5.84 2.33 -10.59
C ALA A 114 -6.48 0.97 -10.92
N GLU A 115 -7.79 0.80 -10.71
CA GLU A 115 -8.51 -0.43 -11.07
C GLU A 115 -8.45 -0.69 -12.58
N GLU A 116 -8.67 0.35 -13.40
CA GLU A 116 -8.57 0.26 -14.87
C GLU A 116 -7.16 -0.15 -15.33
N LYS A 117 -6.12 0.31 -14.63
CA LYS A 117 -4.71 0.01 -14.96
C LYS A 117 -4.15 -1.25 -14.28
N GLY A 118 -4.97 -2.03 -13.58
CA GLY A 118 -4.50 -3.21 -12.84
C GLY A 118 -3.59 -2.89 -11.65
N MET A 119 -3.76 -1.72 -11.03
CA MET A 119 -2.97 -1.26 -9.90
C MET A 119 -3.75 -1.39 -8.59
N LEU A 120 -3.03 -1.64 -7.50
CA LEU A 120 -3.58 -1.56 -6.14
C LEU A 120 -3.60 -0.12 -5.62
N VAL A 121 -4.47 0.11 -4.64
CA VAL A 121 -4.53 1.37 -3.89
C VAL A 121 -4.46 1.04 -2.41
N PHE A 122 -3.48 1.59 -1.71
CA PHE A 122 -3.46 1.64 -0.25
C PHE A 122 -3.93 3.03 0.18
N ILE A 123 -4.91 3.09 1.08
CA ILE A 123 -5.33 4.35 1.70
C ILE A 123 -4.77 4.41 3.11
N ASP A 124 -3.96 5.44 3.38
CA ASP A 124 -3.13 5.55 4.59
C ASP A 124 -3.64 6.66 5.51
N HIS A 125 -3.83 6.33 6.78
CA HIS A 125 -4.31 7.24 7.78
C HIS A 125 -3.21 7.68 8.75
N GLN A 126 -2.85 8.97 8.71
CA GLN A 126 -2.11 9.62 9.77
C GLN A 126 -3.09 9.87 10.94
N ILE A 127 -3.03 9.03 11.97
CA ILE A 127 -4.11 8.83 12.97
C ILE A 127 -4.48 10.11 13.73
N GLY A 128 -3.50 10.96 14.06
CA GLY A 128 -3.72 12.16 14.86
C GLY A 128 -3.97 11.83 16.34
N LYS A 129 -4.70 12.70 17.03
CA LYS A 129 -5.04 12.56 18.45
C LYS A 129 -6.23 11.64 18.75
N TYR A 130 -6.82 11.05 17.73
CA TYR A 130 -8.01 10.22 17.84
C TYR A 130 -7.66 8.75 18.07
N PRO A 131 -8.57 7.95 18.66
CA PRO A 131 -8.40 6.50 18.72
C PRO A 131 -8.24 5.89 17.30
N LEU A 132 -7.39 4.87 17.15
CA LEU A 132 -7.21 4.18 15.89
C LEU A 132 -8.54 3.64 15.31
N ALA A 133 -9.45 3.19 16.16
CA ALA A 133 -10.78 2.72 15.74
C ALA A 133 -11.57 3.80 14.95
N GLU A 134 -11.43 5.09 15.27
CA GLU A 134 -12.08 6.17 14.50
C GLU A 134 -11.44 6.36 13.12
N ALA A 135 -10.11 6.25 13.03
CA ALA A 135 -9.40 6.24 11.76
C ALA A 135 -9.90 5.09 10.87
N MET A 136 -9.99 3.88 11.43
CA MET A 136 -10.48 2.69 10.73
C MET A 136 -11.90 2.89 10.19
N LYS A 137 -12.84 3.39 11.00
CA LYS A 137 -14.23 3.66 10.56
C LYS A 137 -14.30 4.54 9.32
N SER A 138 -13.38 5.49 9.17
CA SER A 138 -13.35 6.39 8.01
C SER A 138 -12.86 5.71 6.73
N MET A 139 -12.04 4.66 6.84
CA MET A 139 -11.44 3.92 5.72
C MET A 139 -12.24 2.69 5.29
N LEU A 140 -12.87 1.98 6.22
CA LEU A 140 -13.59 0.72 5.97
C LEU A 140 -14.53 0.77 4.77
N PRO A 141 -15.33 1.85 4.53
CA PRO A 141 -16.24 1.92 3.38
C PRO A 141 -15.57 1.78 2.00
N TYR A 142 -14.27 2.01 1.91
CA TYR A 142 -13.51 1.90 0.66
C TYR A 142 -13.07 0.46 0.36
N LEU A 143 -13.14 -0.47 1.33
CA LEU A 143 -12.84 -1.90 1.11
C LEU A 143 -13.76 -2.58 0.08
N LYS A 144 -14.90 -1.99 -0.23
CA LYS A 144 -15.80 -2.44 -1.31
C LYS A 144 -15.14 -2.40 -2.71
N HIS A 145 -14.12 -1.56 -2.90
CA HIS A 145 -13.35 -1.54 -4.13
C HIS A 145 -12.32 -2.68 -4.09
N LYS A 146 -12.28 -3.48 -5.15
CA LYS A 146 -11.47 -4.72 -5.22
C LYS A 146 -9.99 -4.45 -4.99
N ASN A 147 -9.49 -3.38 -5.61
CA ASN A 147 -8.09 -2.96 -5.60
C ASN A 147 -7.69 -2.14 -4.37
N VAL A 148 -8.60 -1.86 -3.41
CA VAL A 148 -8.31 -1.02 -2.23
C VAL A 148 -7.93 -1.86 -1.03
N HIS A 149 -6.86 -1.44 -0.38
CA HIS A 149 -6.30 -1.93 0.88
C HIS A 149 -6.08 -0.77 1.85
N LEU A 150 -5.80 -1.07 3.13
CA LEU A 150 -5.65 -0.04 4.15
C LEU A 150 -4.21 0.05 4.67
N ALA A 151 -3.87 1.23 5.17
CA ALA A 151 -2.62 1.47 5.89
C ALA A 151 -2.86 2.41 7.07
N ILE A 152 -2.06 2.23 8.11
CA ILE A 152 -2.02 3.10 9.28
C ILE A 152 -0.59 3.51 9.57
N ASP A 153 -0.40 4.77 9.94
CA ASP A 153 0.91 5.32 10.28
C ASP A 153 0.95 5.77 11.75
N PRO A 154 1.42 4.88 12.65
CA PRO A 154 1.50 5.15 14.08
C PRO A 154 2.39 6.32 14.47
N GLU A 155 3.33 6.75 13.62
CA GLU A 155 4.16 7.95 13.85
C GLU A 155 3.30 9.16 14.20
N TRP A 156 2.13 9.26 13.56
CA TRP A 156 1.22 10.39 13.69
C TRP A 156 0.14 10.21 14.76
N ALA A 157 0.11 9.07 15.49
CA ALA A 157 -0.84 8.83 16.58
C ALA A 157 -0.49 9.61 17.84
N THR A 158 -0.59 10.93 17.77
CA THR A 158 -0.19 11.86 18.83
C THR A 158 -0.98 13.18 18.73
N PRO A 159 -1.20 13.91 19.84
CA PRO A 159 -1.71 15.28 19.77
C PRO A 159 -0.69 16.31 19.28
N ALA A 160 0.60 15.93 19.15
CA ALA A 160 1.68 16.82 18.71
C ALA A 160 2.46 16.26 17.50
N PRO A 161 1.77 16.04 16.35
CA PRO A 161 2.42 15.53 15.13
C PRO A 161 3.61 16.37 14.70
N GLY A 162 4.73 15.70 14.36
CA GLY A 162 5.98 16.36 13.98
C GLY A 162 6.86 16.85 15.14
N ALA A 163 6.31 16.97 16.34
CA ALA A 163 7.08 17.26 17.56
C ALA A 163 7.33 16.00 18.40
N GLU A 164 6.43 15.03 18.31
CA GLU A 164 6.52 13.76 19.02
C GLU A 164 6.26 12.60 18.04
N ILE A 165 6.95 11.48 18.29
CA ILE A 165 6.65 10.22 17.58
C ILE A 165 5.44 9.60 18.28
N GLY A 166 4.36 9.40 17.53
CA GLY A 166 3.14 8.77 18.00
C GLY A 166 3.29 7.27 18.26
N SER A 167 2.26 6.68 18.83
CA SER A 167 2.24 5.26 19.19
C SER A 167 0.84 4.70 19.17
N VAL A 168 0.72 3.45 18.70
CA VAL A 168 -0.45 2.59 18.92
C VAL A 168 -0.02 1.35 19.71
N CYS A 169 -0.94 0.68 20.38
CA CYS A 169 -0.63 -0.58 21.04
C CYS A 169 -1.01 -1.78 20.17
N ALA A 170 -0.46 -2.96 20.50
CA ALA A 170 -0.79 -4.21 19.81
C ALA A 170 -2.30 -4.51 19.81
N GLY A 171 -3.00 -4.19 20.91
CA GLY A 171 -4.45 -4.37 21.01
C GLY A 171 -5.22 -3.53 20.00
N GLU A 172 -4.80 -2.29 19.74
CA GLU A 172 -5.43 -1.42 18.73
C GLU A 172 -5.21 -1.95 17.32
N ILE A 173 -3.99 -2.48 16.99
CA ILE A 173 -3.72 -3.10 15.70
C ILE A 173 -4.56 -4.38 15.51
N ASN A 174 -4.69 -5.20 16.55
CA ASN A 174 -5.54 -6.39 16.52
C ASN A 174 -7.00 -6.01 16.31
N GLN A 175 -7.51 -5.00 17.03
CA GLN A 175 -8.85 -4.46 16.84
C GLN A 175 -9.06 -3.91 15.42
N ALA A 176 -8.07 -3.23 14.84
CA ALA A 176 -8.15 -2.73 13.46
C ALA A 176 -8.35 -3.88 12.45
N GLN A 177 -7.63 -5.00 12.63
CA GLN A 177 -7.80 -6.19 11.80
C GLN A 177 -9.17 -6.85 11.99
N GLU A 178 -9.64 -6.96 13.23
CA GLU A 178 -11.00 -7.45 13.57
C GLU A 178 -12.07 -6.58 12.89
N MET A 179 -11.97 -5.25 13.02
CA MET A 179 -12.89 -4.32 12.36
C MET A 179 -12.91 -4.46 10.84
N MET A 180 -11.75 -4.72 10.20
CA MET A 180 -11.69 -4.99 8.76
C MET A 180 -12.43 -6.28 8.42
N GLN A 181 -12.16 -7.36 9.15
CA GLN A 181 -12.79 -8.67 8.92
C GLN A 181 -14.31 -8.58 9.10
N ASP A 182 -14.78 -8.03 10.21
CA ASP A 182 -16.22 -7.85 10.52
C ASP A 182 -16.91 -7.00 9.44
N TYR A 183 -16.26 -5.93 8.99
CA TYR A 183 -16.80 -5.07 7.93
C TYR A 183 -16.94 -5.84 6.61
N MET A 184 -15.90 -6.60 6.23
CA MET A 184 -15.93 -7.41 5.01
C MET A 184 -16.99 -8.52 5.06
N GLU A 185 -17.17 -9.16 6.21
CA GLU A 185 -18.21 -10.17 6.42
C GLU A 185 -19.62 -9.56 6.36
N THR A 186 -19.82 -8.42 7.06
CA THR A 186 -21.13 -7.74 7.10
C THR A 186 -21.58 -7.20 5.74
N HIS A 187 -20.63 -6.87 4.86
CA HIS A 187 -20.90 -6.25 3.56
C HIS A 187 -20.66 -7.20 2.38
N ASP A 188 -20.49 -8.51 2.62
CA ASP A 188 -20.25 -9.54 1.60
C ASP A 188 -19.07 -9.20 0.66
N ILE A 189 -18.03 -8.55 1.19
CA ILE A 189 -16.83 -8.22 0.41
C ILE A 189 -15.99 -9.48 0.26
N PRO A 190 -15.71 -9.99 -0.95
CA PRO A 190 -14.98 -11.23 -1.15
C PRO A 190 -13.47 -11.11 -0.87
N GLY A 191 -12.81 -12.25 -0.71
CA GLY A 191 -11.36 -12.39 -0.61
C GLY A 191 -10.75 -11.80 0.67
N GLU A 192 -9.48 -11.47 0.60
CA GLU A 192 -8.73 -10.88 1.69
C GLU A 192 -8.30 -9.44 1.36
N LYS A 193 -8.02 -8.66 2.40
CA LYS A 193 -7.48 -7.30 2.29
C LYS A 193 -6.19 -7.17 3.08
N MET A 194 -5.31 -6.28 2.63
CA MET A 194 -4.06 -5.96 3.33
C MET A 194 -4.25 -4.79 4.29
N LEU A 195 -3.58 -4.88 5.44
CA LEU A 195 -3.38 -3.77 6.37
C LEU A 195 -1.88 -3.53 6.51
N VAL A 196 -1.41 -2.39 6.05
CA VAL A 196 -0.02 -1.96 6.24
C VAL A 196 0.10 -1.20 7.56
N VAL A 197 1.12 -1.54 8.37
CA VAL A 197 1.46 -0.82 9.60
C VAL A 197 2.90 -0.32 9.47
N HIS A 198 3.07 1.00 9.45
CA HIS A 198 4.36 1.65 9.35
C HIS A 198 5.12 1.63 10.67
N GLN A 199 6.44 1.37 10.63
CA GLN A 199 7.28 1.46 11.80
C GLN A 199 8.75 1.75 11.43
N PHE A 200 9.33 2.81 12.00
CA PHE A 200 10.78 3.07 11.99
C PHE A 200 11.36 3.20 13.39
N ASN A 201 10.54 3.35 14.42
CA ASN A 201 10.95 3.51 15.80
C ASN A 201 10.20 2.52 16.70
N TRP A 202 10.89 1.98 17.70
CA TRP A 202 10.31 1.00 18.64
C TRP A 202 9.08 1.55 19.40
N LYS A 203 9.03 2.86 19.64
CA LYS A 203 7.92 3.52 20.35
C LYS A 203 6.60 3.49 19.56
N MET A 204 6.65 3.35 18.24
CA MET A 204 5.47 3.43 17.39
C MET A 204 4.46 2.30 17.62
N ILE A 205 4.92 1.13 18.10
CA ILE A 205 4.04 0.00 18.41
C ILE A 205 4.38 -0.52 19.81
N ALA A 206 3.52 -0.17 20.78
CA ALA A 206 3.64 -0.68 22.14
C ALA A 206 3.21 -2.16 22.18
N ASP A 207 3.89 -2.96 23.02
CA ASP A 207 3.64 -4.41 23.13
C ASP A 207 3.70 -5.17 21.79
N ARG A 208 4.57 -4.77 20.87
CA ARG A 208 4.67 -5.30 19.50
C ARG A 208 4.62 -6.83 19.40
N ALA A 209 5.16 -7.54 20.38
CA ALA A 209 5.14 -9.00 20.41
C ALA A 209 3.73 -9.61 20.58
N LYS A 210 2.72 -8.81 20.97
CA LYS A 210 1.33 -9.23 21.14
C LYS A 210 0.46 -8.94 19.90
N VAL A 211 1.03 -8.35 18.87
CA VAL A 211 0.32 -8.17 17.58
C VAL A 211 0.06 -9.55 16.99
N GLN A 212 -1.18 -9.80 16.59
CA GLN A 212 -1.63 -10.99 15.87
C GLN A 212 -1.63 -10.71 14.36
N ALA A 213 -1.25 -11.69 13.56
CA ALA A 213 -1.26 -11.58 12.10
C ALA A 213 -1.88 -12.84 11.45
N ASP A 214 -2.78 -13.49 12.19
CA ASP A 214 -3.46 -14.73 11.80
C ASP A 214 -4.97 -14.53 11.55
N TYR A 215 -5.42 -13.29 11.35
CA TYR A 215 -6.78 -12.99 10.93
C TYR A 215 -7.03 -13.56 9.53
N PRO A 216 -8.05 -14.43 9.35
CA PRO A 216 -8.24 -15.17 8.10
C PRO A 216 -8.39 -14.30 6.86
N ARG A 217 -8.97 -13.09 7.02
CA ARG A 217 -9.29 -12.20 5.91
C ARG A 217 -8.44 -10.93 5.85
N VAL A 218 -7.44 -10.80 6.73
CA VAL A 218 -6.54 -9.66 6.77
C VAL A 218 -5.09 -10.11 6.68
N LEU A 219 -4.35 -9.57 5.71
CA LEU A 219 -2.91 -9.76 5.56
C LEU A 219 -2.21 -8.54 6.17
N LEU A 220 -1.62 -8.73 7.35
CA LEU A 220 -0.90 -7.67 8.04
C LEU A 220 0.51 -7.54 7.48
N ILE A 221 0.83 -6.38 6.90
CA ILE A 221 2.15 -6.03 6.38
C ILE A 221 2.85 -5.06 7.33
N HIS A 222 3.96 -5.50 7.91
CA HIS A 222 4.78 -4.67 8.80
C HIS A 222 5.85 -3.94 7.98
N ASN A 223 5.65 -2.63 7.74
CA ASN A 223 6.47 -1.84 6.84
C ASN A 223 7.60 -1.11 7.58
N ALA A 224 8.83 -1.23 7.08
CA ALA A 224 9.99 -0.54 7.62
C ALA A 224 10.20 0.81 6.94
N ASP A 225 10.08 1.91 7.70
CA ASP A 225 10.04 3.29 7.21
C ASP A 225 11.32 4.11 7.47
N GLY A 226 12.37 3.55 8.05
CA GLY A 226 13.61 4.28 8.30
C GLY A 226 14.27 4.76 6.99
N PHE A 227 14.80 5.98 6.98
CA PHE A 227 15.62 6.51 5.88
C PHE A 227 17.10 6.57 6.25
N GLY A 228 17.99 6.75 5.28
CA GLY A 228 19.40 6.95 5.47
C GLY A 228 20.30 6.20 4.49
N THR A 229 21.50 5.89 4.92
CA THR A 229 22.44 5.07 4.16
C THR A 229 21.95 3.63 4.03
N PRO A 230 22.42 2.84 3.05
CA PRO A 230 22.05 1.43 2.94
C PRO A 230 22.24 0.63 4.23
N ARG A 231 23.29 0.95 5.02
CA ARG A 231 23.53 0.31 6.32
C ARG A 231 22.42 0.63 7.33
N GLU A 232 22.04 1.90 7.45
CA GLU A 232 20.93 2.32 8.34
C GLU A 232 19.62 1.71 7.89
N LYS A 233 19.39 1.60 6.58
CA LYS A 233 18.23 0.92 6.00
C LYS A 233 18.21 -0.56 6.38
N PHE A 234 19.33 -1.27 6.25
CA PHE A 234 19.45 -2.67 6.68
C PHE A 234 19.20 -2.83 8.18
N ASP A 235 19.74 -1.95 9.01
CA ASP A 235 19.55 -2.01 10.46
C ASP A 235 18.10 -1.75 10.85
N SER A 236 17.43 -0.79 10.22
CA SER A 236 15.99 -0.53 10.39
C SER A 236 15.14 -1.73 9.95
N TYR A 237 15.43 -2.29 8.79
CA TYR A 237 14.71 -3.47 8.29
C TYR A 237 14.89 -4.68 9.21
N ARG A 238 16.12 -4.94 9.66
CA ARG A 238 16.43 -6.02 10.60
C ARG A 238 15.70 -5.87 11.93
N PHE A 239 15.53 -4.64 12.42
CA PHE A 239 14.72 -4.38 13.60
C PHE A 239 13.25 -4.81 13.38
N ASN A 240 12.67 -4.48 12.23
CA ASN A 240 11.30 -4.87 11.87
C ASN A 240 11.18 -6.37 11.60
N SER A 241 12.14 -6.97 10.89
CA SER A 241 12.14 -8.41 10.59
C SER A 241 12.24 -9.28 11.84
N GLY A 242 12.81 -8.74 12.94
CA GLY A 242 12.81 -9.39 14.25
C GLY A 242 11.42 -9.62 14.85
N ALA A 243 10.38 -8.92 14.40
CA ALA A 243 9.00 -9.17 14.78
C ALA A 243 8.43 -10.35 13.97
N ARG A 244 8.75 -11.58 14.39
CA ARG A 244 8.36 -12.82 13.69
C ARG A 244 6.85 -13.09 13.73
N ASN A 245 6.12 -12.50 14.68
CA ASN A 245 4.68 -12.55 14.78
C ASN A 245 3.96 -11.74 13.69
N MET A 246 4.67 -10.89 12.96
CA MET A 246 4.19 -10.17 11.77
C MET A 246 5.05 -10.59 10.57
N PRO A 247 4.79 -11.74 9.92
CA PRO A 247 5.71 -12.34 8.95
C PRO A 247 5.83 -11.58 7.64
N LEU A 248 4.76 -10.93 7.18
CA LEU A 248 4.78 -10.18 5.93
C LEU A 248 5.44 -8.81 6.14
N LYS A 249 6.46 -8.53 5.35
CA LYS A 249 7.26 -7.30 5.48
C LYS A 249 7.10 -6.37 4.29
N GLY A 250 7.10 -5.07 4.61
CA GLY A 250 7.26 -4.01 3.63
C GLY A 250 8.54 -3.23 3.87
N PHE A 251 8.99 -2.51 2.85
CA PHE A 251 10.18 -1.69 2.89
C PHE A 251 9.97 -0.38 2.14
N LYS A 252 10.20 0.73 2.81
CA LYS A 252 10.00 2.06 2.25
C LYS A 252 11.34 2.68 1.90
N LEU A 253 11.45 3.24 0.70
CA LEU A 253 12.58 3.95 0.16
C LEU A 253 12.25 5.43 -0.01
N PHE A 254 13.19 6.29 0.40
CA PHE A 254 13.02 7.75 0.36
C PHE A 254 13.88 8.34 -0.74
N LEU A 255 13.23 8.78 -1.81
CA LEU A 255 13.91 9.35 -2.96
C LEU A 255 14.64 10.65 -2.61
N PRO A 256 15.89 10.84 -3.07
CA PRO A 256 16.60 12.09 -2.88
C PRO A 256 15.92 13.21 -3.67
N LYS A 257 15.40 14.21 -2.97
CA LYS A 257 14.74 15.38 -3.56
C LYS A 257 15.34 16.67 -3.01
N THR A 258 15.67 17.58 -3.88
CA THR A 258 16.33 18.86 -3.53
C THR A 258 15.48 19.77 -2.66
N TRP A 259 14.15 19.63 -2.72
CA TRP A 259 13.19 20.44 -1.96
C TRP A 259 12.72 19.79 -0.64
N ARG A 260 13.10 18.51 -0.41
CA ARG A 260 12.69 17.80 0.80
C ARG A 260 13.50 18.27 2.01
N GLN A 261 12.82 18.74 3.05
CA GLN A 261 13.44 19.10 4.33
C GLN A 261 13.62 17.88 5.27
N GLY A 262 13.04 16.74 4.93
CA GLY A 262 13.18 15.48 5.67
C GLY A 262 14.32 14.62 5.16
N GLY A 263 14.54 13.48 5.81
CA GLY A 263 15.55 12.52 5.41
C GLY A 263 15.23 11.83 4.09
N TYR A 264 16.27 11.34 3.43
CA TYR A 264 16.21 10.57 2.20
C TYR A 264 17.34 9.53 2.18
N ASP A 265 17.22 8.55 1.26
CA ASP A 265 18.19 7.48 1.14
C ASP A 265 19.35 7.89 0.23
N ILE A 266 20.60 7.77 0.72
CA ILE A 266 21.81 8.03 -0.07
C ILE A 266 22.87 6.97 0.22
N PRO A 267 23.29 6.24 -0.86
CA PRO A 267 22.63 6.09 -2.14
C PRO A 267 21.28 5.37 -1.99
N LEU A 268 20.36 5.60 -2.94
CA LEU A 268 19.14 4.81 -3.03
C LEU A 268 19.50 3.34 -3.28
N MET A 269 18.90 2.42 -2.56
CA MET A 269 19.11 0.99 -2.79
C MET A 269 18.49 0.56 -4.11
N SER A 270 19.23 -0.24 -4.89
CA SER A 270 18.71 -0.83 -6.12
C SER A 270 17.72 -1.97 -5.83
N PRO A 271 16.86 -2.36 -6.81
CA PRO A 271 15.93 -3.48 -6.65
C PRO A 271 16.61 -4.78 -6.19
N GLU A 272 17.79 -5.12 -6.75
CA GLU A 272 18.55 -6.30 -6.35
C GLU A 272 18.90 -6.26 -4.85
N LYS A 273 19.34 -5.10 -4.36
CA LYS A 273 19.70 -4.93 -2.95
C LYS A 273 18.50 -4.99 -2.02
N VAL A 274 17.34 -4.53 -2.49
CA VAL A 274 16.08 -4.65 -1.74
C VAL A 274 15.64 -6.10 -1.66
N LEU A 275 15.76 -6.85 -2.75
CA LEU A 275 15.39 -8.27 -2.79
C LEU A 275 16.41 -9.21 -2.10
N GLU A 276 17.60 -8.72 -1.71
CA GLU A 276 18.55 -9.42 -0.82
C GLU A 276 18.15 -9.34 0.67
N LEU A 277 17.15 -8.53 1.04
CA LEU A 277 16.68 -8.42 2.43
C LEU A 277 16.03 -9.73 2.92
N ASP A 278 16.19 -10.05 4.21
CA ASP A 278 15.64 -11.26 4.82
C ASP A 278 14.72 -10.92 6.02
N PRO A 279 13.43 -11.33 5.97
CA PRO A 279 12.73 -11.90 4.81
C PRO A 279 12.60 -10.90 3.65
N VAL A 280 12.48 -11.40 2.43
CA VAL A 280 12.28 -10.52 1.26
C VAL A 280 10.98 -9.72 1.43
N PRO A 281 10.99 -8.38 1.28
CA PRO A 281 9.78 -7.58 1.42
C PRO A 281 8.79 -7.88 0.29
N ILE A 282 7.51 -8.06 0.65
CA ILE A 282 6.43 -8.24 -0.33
C ILE A 282 5.91 -6.90 -0.87
N LEU A 283 6.14 -5.82 -0.14
CA LEU A 283 5.77 -4.44 -0.52
C LEU A 283 7.01 -3.57 -0.49
N VAL A 284 7.32 -2.92 -1.59
CA VAL A 284 8.36 -1.91 -1.68
C VAL A 284 7.73 -0.58 -2.04
N MET A 285 7.97 0.43 -1.22
CA MET A 285 7.32 1.72 -1.31
C MET A 285 8.34 2.82 -1.58
N TYR A 286 8.05 3.69 -2.54
CA TYR A 286 8.86 4.86 -2.87
C TYR A 286 8.14 6.15 -2.48
N GLN A 287 8.82 6.95 -1.63
CA GLN A 287 8.33 8.23 -1.15
C GLN A 287 9.17 9.40 -1.65
#